data_95c5c4a39470b7c7722d11c3530c02fb
#
_entry.id   95c5c4a39470b7c7722d11c3530c02fb
#
_cell.length_a   1.000
_cell.length_b   1.000
_cell.length_c   1.000
_cell.angle_alpha   90.00
_cell.angle_beta   90.00
_cell.angle_gamma   90.00
#
_symmetry.space_group_name_H-M   'P 1'
#
loop_
_entity.id
_entity.type
_entity.pdbx_description
1 polymer ?
#
loop_
_entity_poly.entity_id
_entity_poly.type
_entity_poly.pdbx_seq_one_letter_code
_entity_poly.pdbx_strand_id
1 'polypeptide(L)'
;MRKLGSFLTLAISVGAATSAFSQSAAPTLDPAWKAPEVVKFIGLKKGDKVADIVAGRLTASLAQAVGPTGKVYAVETAEVVNHHPEALVHMKELASQSPNVVVSAEPVATALPPGLDAVFIRQNYHDLYDKFMGPADVPAFNKAVFAALKPGGVYVVLDHAAAAGSGIGATDTLHRIDPARVKSDVLAAGFKLDAESSILANAADDHTKNVFDPSVRGHTDQFLFRFKKPN
;
A
#
# COMPACT_ATOMS: atom_id res chain seq x y z
N MET A 1 13.93 49.92 71.53
CA MET A 1 14.64 48.76 70.95
C MET A 1 13.70 48.08 69.97
N ARG A 2 13.85 48.35 68.65
CA ARG A 2 13.01 47.75 67.58
C ARG A 2 13.85 46.67 66.91
N LYS A 3 13.33 45.41 66.93
CA LYS A 3 13.94 44.28 66.21
C LYS A 3 13.44 44.29 64.74
N LEU A 4 14.35 44.39 63.79
CA LEU A 4 14.08 44.18 62.38
C LEU A 4 13.99 42.66 62.14
N GLY A 5 12.87 42.22 61.55
CA GLY A 5 12.72 40.86 61.02
C GLY A 5 13.07 40.83 59.55
N SER A 6 14.08 40.03 59.20
CA SER A 6 14.44 39.78 57.80
C SER A 6 13.46 38.78 57.17
N PHE A 7 12.79 39.21 56.11
CA PHE A 7 12.03 38.29 55.26
C PHE A 7 12.94 37.67 54.19
N LEU A 8 13.08 36.34 54.24
CA LEU A 8 13.79 35.55 53.24
C LEU A 8 12.82 35.21 52.12
N THR A 9 13.01 35.81 50.94
CA THR A 9 12.17 35.50 49.79
C THR A 9 12.77 34.30 49.07
N LEU A 10 12.05 33.16 49.09
CA LEU A 10 12.41 31.93 48.36
C LEU A 10 11.92 32.06 46.91
N ALA A 11 12.82 32.20 45.96
CA ALA A 11 12.51 32.20 44.54
C ALA A 11 12.42 30.72 44.06
N ILE A 12 11.23 30.27 43.72
CA ILE A 12 10.98 28.98 43.09
C ILE A 12 11.19 29.15 41.59
N SER A 13 12.31 28.63 41.04
CA SER A 13 12.54 28.54 39.62
C SER A 13 11.79 27.30 39.05
N VAL A 14 10.71 27.57 38.33
CA VAL A 14 10.02 26.52 37.54
C VAL A 14 10.84 26.23 36.30
N GLY A 15 11.62 25.19 36.34
CA GLY A 15 12.31 24.66 35.17
C GLY A 15 11.30 24.01 34.21
N ALA A 16 11.06 24.65 33.06
CA ALA A 16 10.30 24.01 31.96
C ALA A 16 11.13 22.87 31.36
N ALA A 17 10.81 21.66 31.71
CA ALA A 17 11.35 20.48 31.04
C ALA A 17 10.69 20.37 29.66
N THR A 18 11.38 20.84 28.64
CA THR A 18 11.02 20.55 27.24
C THR A 18 11.33 19.07 26.97
N SER A 19 10.30 18.24 27.02
CA SER A 19 10.37 16.85 26.57
C SER A 19 10.63 16.87 25.06
N ALA A 20 11.89 16.66 24.67
CA ALA A 20 12.22 16.35 23.29
C ALA A 20 11.60 14.99 22.95
N PHE A 21 10.46 15.01 22.26
CA PHE A 21 9.95 13.81 21.61
C PHE A 21 10.99 13.38 20.58
N SER A 22 11.73 12.31 20.88
CA SER A 22 12.57 11.64 19.91
C SER A 22 11.64 11.13 18.82
N GLN A 23 11.63 11.79 17.67
CA GLN A 23 10.99 11.24 16.48
C GLN A 23 11.76 9.97 16.13
N SER A 24 11.14 8.82 16.42
CA SER A 24 11.59 7.55 15.90
C SER A 24 11.69 7.70 14.38
N ALA A 25 12.90 7.53 13.83
CA ALA A 25 13.07 7.55 12.38
C ALA A 25 12.16 6.50 11.78
N ALA A 26 11.37 6.88 10.77
CA ALA A 26 10.55 5.92 10.03
C ALA A 26 11.43 4.75 9.58
N PRO A 27 10.96 3.49 9.68
CA PRO A 27 11.74 2.34 9.28
C PRO A 27 12.20 2.54 7.84
N THR A 28 13.51 2.40 7.60
CA THR A 28 14.07 2.49 6.25
C THR A 28 13.52 1.34 5.42
N LEU A 29 12.84 1.67 4.32
CA LEU A 29 12.35 0.67 3.37
C LEU A 29 13.55 -0.03 2.72
N ASP A 30 13.39 -1.33 2.45
CA ASP A 30 14.39 -2.09 1.71
C ASP A 30 14.60 -1.42 0.33
N PRO A 31 15.83 -1.03 -0.02
CA PRO A 31 16.12 -0.41 -1.31
C PRO A 31 15.71 -1.27 -2.52
N ALA A 32 15.66 -2.60 -2.35
CA ALA A 32 15.20 -3.51 -3.39
C ALA A 32 13.74 -3.27 -3.81
N TRP A 33 12.92 -2.67 -2.97
CA TRP A 33 11.51 -2.35 -3.32
C TRP A 33 11.37 -1.13 -4.21
N LYS A 34 12.41 -0.35 -4.41
CA LYS A 34 12.41 0.85 -5.26
C LYS A 34 11.19 1.76 -5.01
N ALA A 35 10.87 1.97 -3.74
CA ALA A 35 9.67 2.70 -3.32
C ALA A 35 9.52 4.08 -3.99
N PRO A 36 10.57 4.91 -4.10
CA PRO A 36 10.46 6.20 -4.80
C PRO A 36 10.07 6.05 -6.28
N GLU A 37 10.65 5.06 -6.96
CA GLU A 37 10.38 4.80 -8.38
C GLU A 37 8.97 4.27 -8.59
N VAL A 38 8.49 3.37 -7.71
CA VAL A 38 7.11 2.87 -7.75
C VAL A 38 6.12 4.01 -7.52
N VAL A 39 6.33 4.84 -6.49
CA VAL A 39 5.46 6.00 -6.21
C VAL A 39 5.48 7.00 -7.39
N LYS A 40 6.65 7.25 -7.97
CA LYS A 40 6.76 8.08 -9.18
C LYS A 40 5.99 7.48 -10.36
N PHE A 41 6.03 6.15 -10.53
CA PHE A 41 5.30 5.46 -11.60
C PHE A 41 3.78 5.57 -11.42
N ILE A 42 3.27 5.51 -10.20
CA ILE A 42 1.84 5.75 -9.90
C ILE A 42 1.44 7.14 -10.39
N GLY A 43 2.31 8.14 -10.21
CA GLY A 43 2.10 9.51 -10.71
C GLY A 43 1.26 10.38 -9.79
N LEU A 44 1.28 10.12 -8.47
CA LEU A 44 0.54 10.87 -7.46
C LEU A 44 1.00 12.34 -7.38
N LYS A 45 0.03 13.21 -7.08
CA LYS A 45 0.23 14.63 -6.84
C LYS A 45 -0.20 15.01 -5.42
N LYS A 46 0.28 16.17 -4.95
CA LYS A 46 -0.20 16.73 -3.68
C LYS A 46 -1.70 16.99 -3.76
N GLY A 47 -2.42 16.52 -2.74
CA GLY A 47 -3.88 16.62 -2.67
C GLY A 47 -4.64 15.42 -3.23
N ASP A 48 -3.97 14.47 -3.91
CA ASP A 48 -4.62 13.28 -4.46
C ASP A 48 -5.19 12.36 -3.35
N LYS A 49 -6.22 11.61 -3.73
CA LYS A 49 -6.81 10.54 -2.92
C LYS A 49 -6.43 9.20 -3.53
N VAL A 50 -5.75 8.35 -2.77
CA VAL A 50 -5.32 7.03 -3.21
C VAL A 50 -5.84 5.95 -2.26
N ALA A 51 -6.32 4.84 -2.81
CA ALA A 51 -6.54 3.62 -2.04
C ALA A 51 -5.36 2.67 -2.22
N ASP A 52 -4.85 2.15 -1.10
CA ASP A 52 -3.82 1.12 -1.01
C ASP A 52 -4.50 -0.18 -0.55
N ILE A 53 -4.66 -1.13 -1.46
CA ILE A 53 -5.40 -2.38 -1.22
C ILE A 53 -4.44 -3.43 -0.68
N VAL A 54 -4.81 -4.10 0.42
CA VAL A 54 -3.93 -4.89 1.26
C VAL A 54 -2.73 -4.04 1.62
N ALA A 55 -3.05 -2.95 2.33
CA ALA A 55 -2.13 -1.87 2.65
C ALA A 55 -0.90 -2.38 3.39
N GLY A 56 0.25 -1.77 3.11
CA GLY A 56 1.48 -2.31 3.67
C GLY A 56 2.66 -1.34 3.61
N ARG A 57 3.77 -1.89 3.21
CA ARG A 57 5.09 -1.24 3.33
C ARG A 57 5.25 0.06 2.55
N LEU A 58 4.43 0.31 1.51
CA LEU A 58 4.49 1.54 0.73
C LEU A 58 3.47 2.61 1.16
N THR A 59 2.54 2.28 2.05
CA THR A 59 1.49 3.22 2.53
C THR A 59 2.06 4.54 3.03
N ALA A 60 3.15 4.50 3.82
CA ALA A 60 3.84 5.72 4.29
C ALA A 60 4.38 6.57 3.13
N SER A 61 4.96 5.94 2.12
CA SER A 61 5.48 6.62 0.93
C SER A 61 4.36 7.24 0.10
N LEU A 62 3.21 6.57 -0.01
CA LEU A 62 2.00 7.13 -0.63
C LEU A 62 1.49 8.34 0.14
N ALA A 63 1.42 8.25 1.48
CA ALA A 63 1.00 9.35 2.35
C ALA A 63 1.91 10.59 2.21
N GLN A 64 3.22 10.39 2.13
CA GLN A 64 4.18 11.44 1.87
C GLN A 64 4.00 12.05 0.47
N ALA A 65 3.75 11.23 -0.54
CA ALA A 65 3.56 11.68 -1.92
C ALA A 65 2.34 12.59 -2.07
N VAL A 66 1.18 12.18 -1.53
CA VAL A 66 -0.04 13.00 -1.62
C VAL A 66 -0.03 14.20 -0.65
N GLY A 67 0.83 14.17 0.38
CA GLY A 67 1.00 15.26 1.35
C GLY A 67 -0.22 15.50 2.24
N PRO A 68 -0.17 16.55 3.08
CA PRO A 68 -1.14 16.77 4.15
C PRO A 68 -2.57 17.09 3.65
N THR A 69 -2.71 17.57 2.42
CA THR A 69 -4.01 17.88 1.79
C THR A 69 -4.59 16.70 1.02
N GLY A 70 -3.77 15.68 0.73
CA GLY A 70 -4.20 14.42 0.12
C GLY A 70 -4.69 13.42 1.15
N LYS A 71 -5.10 12.24 0.68
CA LYS A 71 -5.57 11.16 1.56
C LYS A 71 -5.16 9.79 1.04
N VAL A 72 -4.71 8.93 1.95
CA VAL A 72 -4.50 7.51 1.68
C VAL A 72 -5.56 6.71 2.43
N TYR A 73 -6.34 5.91 1.71
CA TYR A 73 -7.22 4.90 2.26
C TYR A 73 -6.44 3.59 2.29
N ALA A 74 -5.92 3.25 3.46
CA ALA A 74 -5.22 2.00 3.71
C ALA A 74 -6.27 0.91 4.00
N VAL A 75 -6.60 0.14 2.97
CA VAL A 75 -7.65 -0.88 3.04
C VAL A 75 -6.99 -2.22 3.33
N GLU A 76 -7.09 -2.69 4.57
CA GLU A 76 -6.85 -4.10 4.84
C GLU A 76 -8.11 -4.88 4.47
N THR A 77 -7.95 -6.07 3.90
CA THR A 77 -9.11 -6.92 3.65
C THR A 77 -9.45 -7.71 4.91
N ALA A 78 -10.74 -7.92 5.17
CA ALA A 78 -11.19 -8.72 6.32
C ALA A 78 -10.61 -10.14 6.26
N GLU A 79 -10.43 -10.67 5.06
CA GLU A 79 -9.81 -11.97 4.79
C GLU A 79 -8.36 -12.01 5.27
N VAL A 80 -7.56 -10.99 4.93
CA VAL A 80 -6.16 -10.88 5.41
C VAL A 80 -6.13 -10.69 6.92
N VAL A 81 -6.96 -9.82 7.49
CA VAL A 81 -7.00 -9.58 8.95
C VAL A 81 -7.38 -10.84 9.74
N ASN A 82 -8.24 -11.69 9.20
CA ASN A 82 -8.61 -12.96 9.83
C ASN A 82 -7.41 -13.93 9.94
N HIS A 83 -6.47 -13.89 9.00
CA HIS A 83 -5.27 -14.71 9.00
C HIS A 83 -4.07 -14.02 9.64
N HIS A 84 -3.99 -12.69 9.53
CA HIS A 84 -2.89 -11.84 9.93
C HIS A 84 -3.39 -10.60 10.70
N PRO A 85 -3.92 -10.75 11.92
CA PRO A 85 -4.49 -9.62 12.67
C PRO A 85 -3.47 -8.52 12.99
N GLU A 86 -2.18 -8.85 13.02
CA GLU A 86 -1.08 -7.90 13.18
C GLU A 86 -1.00 -6.86 12.04
N ALA A 87 -1.46 -7.18 10.83
CA ALA A 87 -1.47 -6.25 9.69
C ALA A 87 -2.30 -5.00 10.03
N LEU A 88 -3.49 -5.18 10.58
CA LEU A 88 -4.37 -4.07 10.99
C LEU A 88 -3.75 -3.24 12.14
N VAL A 89 -3.04 -3.88 13.07
CA VAL A 89 -2.33 -3.19 14.16
C VAL A 89 -1.25 -2.28 13.57
N HIS A 90 -0.41 -2.79 12.69
CA HIS A 90 0.65 -2.01 12.03
C HIS A 90 0.09 -0.83 11.23
N MET A 91 -1.04 -1.02 10.53
CA MET A 91 -1.67 0.08 9.79
C MET A 91 -2.23 1.16 10.72
N LYS A 92 -2.82 0.79 11.85
CA LYS A 92 -3.29 1.75 12.86
C LYS A 92 -2.13 2.53 13.49
N GLU A 93 -1.01 1.89 13.76
CA GLU A 93 0.21 2.54 14.24
C GLU A 93 0.73 3.55 13.22
N LEU A 94 0.80 3.17 11.94
CA LEU A 94 1.18 4.07 10.85
C LEU A 94 0.23 5.28 10.77
N ALA A 95 -1.09 5.04 10.82
CA ALA A 95 -2.09 6.10 10.75
C ALA A 95 -2.00 7.07 11.94
N SER A 96 -1.60 6.60 13.13
CA SER A 96 -1.39 7.46 14.28
C SER A 96 -0.29 8.51 14.08
N GLN A 97 0.68 8.19 13.19
CA GLN A 97 1.81 9.06 12.83
C GLN A 97 1.58 9.81 11.51
N SER A 98 0.52 9.47 10.78
CA SER A 98 0.22 10.00 9.44
C SER A 98 -1.25 10.43 9.36
N PRO A 99 -1.60 11.68 9.74
CA PRO A 99 -3.00 12.13 9.84
C PRO A 99 -3.80 12.07 8.54
N ASN A 100 -3.14 11.95 7.40
CA ASN A 100 -3.75 11.79 6.09
C ASN A 100 -3.97 10.32 5.68
N VAL A 101 -3.70 9.36 6.57
CA VAL A 101 -4.00 7.92 6.38
C VAL A 101 -5.27 7.55 7.13
N VAL A 102 -6.21 6.91 6.43
CA VAL A 102 -7.45 6.34 6.99
C VAL A 102 -7.40 4.84 6.81
N VAL A 103 -7.49 4.10 7.90
CA VAL A 103 -7.45 2.63 7.88
C VAL A 103 -8.86 2.06 7.94
N SER A 104 -9.13 1.06 7.13
CA SER A 104 -10.35 0.25 7.18
C SER A 104 -10.03 -1.23 7.06
N ALA A 105 -10.91 -2.08 7.59
CA ALA A 105 -10.86 -3.54 7.42
C ALA A 105 -12.23 -3.99 6.90
N GLU A 106 -12.30 -4.16 5.59
CA GLU A 106 -13.54 -4.46 4.88
C GLU A 106 -13.34 -5.72 4.02
N PRO A 107 -14.39 -6.50 3.72
CA PRO A 107 -14.28 -7.58 2.74
C PRO A 107 -13.70 -7.09 1.42
N VAL A 108 -12.86 -7.89 0.78
CA VAL A 108 -12.18 -7.51 -0.49
C VAL A 108 -13.14 -7.05 -1.58
N ALA A 109 -14.37 -7.55 -1.59
CA ALA A 109 -15.42 -7.17 -2.54
C ALA A 109 -16.15 -5.87 -2.16
N THR A 110 -15.80 -5.22 -1.04
CA THR A 110 -16.48 -4.01 -0.57
C THR A 110 -16.15 -2.82 -1.46
N ALA A 111 -17.15 -1.94 -1.63
CA ALA A 111 -16.97 -0.73 -2.41
C ALA A 111 -15.92 0.20 -1.78
N LEU A 112 -14.96 0.61 -2.59
CA LEU A 112 -13.98 1.64 -2.23
C LEU A 112 -14.65 3.02 -2.15
N PRO A 113 -14.10 3.97 -1.39
CA PRO A 113 -14.60 5.33 -1.38
C PRO A 113 -14.54 5.94 -2.79
N PRO A 114 -15.58 6.69 -3.21
CA PRO A 114 -15.61 7.25 -4.55
C PRO A 114 -14.68 8.45 -4.71
N GLY A 115 -14.34 8.76 -5.95
CA GLY A 115 -13.59 9.96 -6.30
C GLY A 115 -12.09 9.84 -6.02
N LEU A 116 -11.55 8.63 -6.16
CA LEU A 116 -10.13 8.38 -6.04
C LEU A 116 -9.37 8.85 -7.29
N ASP A 117 -8.17 9.35 -7.09
CA ASP A 117 -7.21 9.68 -8.17
C ASP A 117 -6.39 8.45 -8.56
N ALA A 118 -6.10 7.58 -7.58
CA ALA A 118 -5.39 6.33 -7.82
C ALA A 118 -5.91 5.19 -6.92
N VAL A 119 -5.77 3.96 -7.40
CA VAL A 119 -5.85 2.72 -6.61
C VAL A 119 -4.55 1.96 -6.84
N PHE A 120 -3.97 1.43 -5.78
CA PHE A 120 -2.75 0.66 -5.80
C PHE A 120 -2.96 -0.68 -5.09
N ILE A 121 -2.49 -1.77 -5.69
CA ILE A 121 -2.38 -3.10 -5.08
C ILE A 121 -0.99 -3.64 -5.33
N ARG A 122 -0.36 -4.17 -4.27
CA ARG A 122 1.03 -4.63 -4.32
C ARG A 122 1.15 -6.04 -3.78
N GLN A 123 1.60 -6.95 -4.64
CA GLN A 123 1.92 -8.34 -4.28
C GLN A 123 0.75 -9.11 -3.62
N ASN A 124 -0.50 -8.71 -3.95
CA ASN A 124 -1.73 -9.31 -3.44
C ASN A 124 -2.83 -9.40 -4.50
N TYR A 125 -2.54 -9.09 -5.78
CA TYR A 125 -3.53 -9.31 -6.83
C TYR A 125 -3.72 -10.81 -7.09
N HIS A 126 -2.63 -11.59 -7.03
CA HIS A 126 -2.70 -13.05 -7.15
C HIS A 126 -3.55 -13.68 -6.04
N ASP A 127 -3.50 -13.12 -4.82
CA ASP A 127 -4.27 -13.59 -3.66
C ASP A 127 -5.80 -13.54 -3.87
N LEU A 128 -6.28 -12.66 -4.78
CA LEU A 128 -7.70 -12.62 -5.13
C LEU A 128 -8.23 -13.95 -5.68
N TYR A 129 -7.35 -14.81 -6.16
CA TYR A 129 -7.67 -16.15 -6.67
C TYR A 129 -7.46 -17.25 -5.64
N ASP A 130 -6.85 -16.94 -4.50
CA ASP A 130 -6.47 -17.91 -3.50
C ASP A 130 -7.62 -18.22 -2.54
N LYS A 131 -7.61 -19.43 -1.98
CA LYS A 131 -8.69 -19.93 -1.13
C LYS A 131 -8.91 -19.08 0.11
N PHE A 132 -7.86 -18.50 0.67
CA PHE A 132 -7.98 -17.69 1.87
C PHE A 132 -8.72 -16.38 1.63
N MET A 133 -8.73 -15.86 0.39
CA MET A 133 -9.54 -14.69 -0.03
C MET A 133 -10.96 -15.05 -0.44
N GLY A 134 -11.32 -16.34 -0.38
CA GLY A 134 -12.66 -16.80 -0.55
C GLY A 134 -13.06 -17.60 -1.80
N PRO A 135 -12.35 -17.78 -2.92
CA PRO A 135 -11.66 -16.79 -3.74
C PRO A 135 -12.57 -15.61 -4.08
N ALA A 136 -11.99 -14.42 -4.29
CA ALA A 136 -12.76 -13.22 -4.59
C ALA A 136 -13.40 -13.28 -5.99
N ASP A 137 -14.51 -12.56 -6.16
CA ASP A 137 -15.05 -12.26 -7.50
C ASP A 137 -14.19 -11.18 -8.17
N VAL A 138 -13.12 -11.58 -8.85
CA VAL A 138 -12.15 -10.68 -9.48
C VAL A 138 -12.77 -9.73 -10.51
N PRO A 139 -13.71 -10.16 -11.38
CA PRO A 139 -14.48 -9.26 -12.22
C PRO A 139 -15.22 -8.17 -11.43
N ALA A 140 -15.91 -8.55 -10.35
CA ALA A 140 -16.63 -7.59 -9.50
C ALA A 140 -15.67 -6.65 -8.76
N PHE A 141 -14.55 -7.17 -8.23
CA PHE A 141 -13.49 -6.37 -7.62
C PHE A 141 -12.94 -5.31 -8.58
N ASN A 142 -12.51 -5.71 -9.79
CA ASN A 142 -11.98 -4.75 -10.77
C ASN A 142 -13.03 -3.71 -11.21
N LYS A 143 -14.31 -4.08 -11.30
CA LYS A 143 -15.41 -3.12 -11.54
C LYS A 143 -15.61 -2.15 -10.38
N ALA A 144 -15.47 -2.61 -9.13
CA ALA A 144 -15.53 -1.74 -7.96
C ALA A 144 -14.38 -0.72 -7.95
N VAL A 145 -13.15 -1.15 -8.28
CA VAL A 145 -12.00 -0.26 -8.49
C VAL A 145 -12.29 0.76 -9.58
N PHE A 146 -12.83 0.30 -10.72
CA PHE A 146 -13.21 1.19 -11.83
C PHE A 146 -14.24 2.24 -11.40
N ALA A 147 -15.27 1.84 -10.67
CA ALA A 147 -16.32 2.75 -10.19
C ALA A 147 -15.77 3.79 -9.21
N ALA A 148 -14.86 3.41 -8.32
CA ALA A 148 -14.27 4.28 -7.31
C ALA A 148 -13.38 5.38 -7.87
N LEU A 149 -12.73 5.13 -9.00
CA LEU A 149 -11.83 6.09 -9.65
C LEU A 149 -12.57 7.21 -10.36
N LYS A 150 -12.02 8.41 -10.33
CA LYS A 150 -12.41 9.52 -11.20
C LYS A 150 -12.15 9.18 -12.68
N PRO A 151 -12.84 9.80 -13.65
CA PRO A 151 -12.38 9.82 -15.04
C PRO A 151 -10.92 10.25 -15.11
N GLY A 152 -10.09 9.53 -15.88
CA GLY A 152 -8.65 9.75 -15.94
C GLY A 152 -7.83 9.24 -14.76
N GLY A 153 -8.45 8.74 -13.70
CA GLY A 153 -7.79 8.12 -12.56
C GLY A 153 -7.08 6.82 -12.93
N VAL A 154 -6.10 6.41 -12.12
CA VAL A 154 -5.22 5.27 -12.43
C VAL A 154 -5.39 4.11 -11.46
N TYR A 155 -5.33 2.89 -12.00
CA TYR A 155 -5.19 1.66 -11.22
C TYR A 155 -3.81 1.07 -11.47
N VAL A 156 -3.03 0.86 -10.41
CA VAL A 156 -1.67 0.33 -10.51
C VAL A 156 -1.60 -1.01 -9.81
N VAL A 157 -1.12 -2.02 -10.56
CA VAL A 157 -0.91 -3.38 -10.08
C VAL A 157 0.57 -3.70 -10.14
N LEU A 158 1.13 -4.04 -9.01
CA LEU A 158 2.48 -4.57 -8.83
C LEU A 158 2.38 -5.97 -8.25
N ASP A 159 2.86 -6.99 -8.97
CA ASP A 159 2.81 -8.35 -8.45
C ASP A 159 3.96 -9.23 -8.95
N HIS A 160 4.10 -10.41 -8.33
CA HIS A 160 5.08 -11.43 -8.68
C HIS A 160 4.70 -12.13 -9.99
N ALA A 161 5.62 -12.12 -10.96
CA ALA A 161 5.41 -12.77 -12.24
C ALA A 161 5.45 -14.30 -12.11
N ALA A 162 4.47 -14.95 -12.71
CA ALA A 162 4.50 -16.38 -13.02
C ALA A 162 4.98 -16.60 -14.46
N ALA A 163 5.25 -17.84 -14.81
CA ALA A 163 5.59 -18.23 -16.17
C ALA A 163 4.47 -17.82 -17.15
N ALA A 164 4.85 -17.34 -18.33
CA ALA A 164 3.90 -16.94 -19.38
C ALA A 164 2.99 -18.12 -19.76
N GLY A 165 1.69 -17.84 -19.88
CA GLY A 165 0.67 -18.84 -20.19
C GLY A 165 0.19 -19.68 -18.99
N SER A 166 0.72 -19.45 -17.79
CA SER A 166 0.28 -20.17 -16.57
C SER A 166 -1.06 -19.67 -16.01
N GLY A 167 -1.52 -18.52 -16.44
CA GLY A 167 -2.76 -17.91 -15.96
C GLY A 167 -2.78 -17.73 -14.45
N ILE A 168 -3.70 -18.43 -13.75
CA ILE A 168 -3.82 -18.45 -12.29
C ILE A 168 -3.25 -19.72 -11.65
N GLY A 169 -2.63 -20.61 -12.42
CA GLY A 169 -2.20 -21.92 -11.93
C GLY A 169 -1.10 -21.90 -10.86
N ALA A 170 -0.47 -20.74 -10.63
CA ALA A 170 0.63 -20.58 -9.68
C ALA A 170 0.27 -19.68 -8.47
N THR A 171 -0.96 -19.17 -8.37
CA THR A 171 -1.32 -18.21 -7.31
C THR A 171 -1.23 -18.85 -5.92
N ASP A 172 -1.98 -19.90 -5.66
CA ASP A 172 -2.08 -20.58 -4.36
C ASP A 172 -0.79 -21.32 -3.94
N THR A 173 0.07 -21.68 -4.89
CA THR A 173 1.26 -22.50 -4.62
C THR A 173 2.57 -21.73 -4.61
N LEU A 174 2.75 -20.83 -5.56
CA LEU A 174 3.98 -20.05 -5.73
C LEU A 174 3.81 -18.58 -5.34
N HIS A 175 2.60 -18.11 -5.05
CA HIS A 175 2.25 -16.69 -4.85
C HIS A 175 2.70 -15.83 -6.04
N ARG A 176 2.34 -16.30 -7.26
CA ARG A 176 2.67 -15.68 -8.53
C ARG A 176 1.48 -15.73 -9.47
N ILE A 177 1.36 -14.75 -10.34
CA ILE A 177 0.32 -14.70 -11.37
C ILE A 177 0.91 -14.35 -12.73
N ASP A 178 0.35 -14.93 -13.79
CA ASP A 178 0.73 -14.57 -15.16
C ASP A 178 0.38 -13.09 -15.43
N PRO A 179 1.36 -12.26 -15.82
CA PRO A 179 1.11 -10.86 -16.13
C PRO A 179 0.04 -10.63 -17.21
N ALA A 180 -0.06 -11.56 -18.18
CA ALA A 180 -1.08 -11.50 -19.23
C ALA A 180 -2.49 -11.70 -18.67
N ARG A 181 -2.65 -12.53 -17.63
CA ARG A 181 -3.92 -12.73 -16.94
C ARG A 181 -4.37 -11.43 -16.27
N VAL A 182 -3.51 -10.77 -15.53
CA VAL A 182 -3.82 -9.48 -14.86
C VAL A 182 -4.25 -8.42 -15.87
N LYS A 183 -3.52 -8.29 -16.99
CA LYS A 183 -3.91 -7.38 -18.06
C LYS A 183 -5.31 -7.68 -18.58
N SER A 184 -5.59 -8.95 -18.88
CA SER A 184 -6.91 -9.37 -19.38
C SER A 184 -8.04 -9.01 -18.42
N ASP A 185 -7.86 -9.30 -17.12
CA ASP A 185 -8.87 -9.07 -16.09
C ASP A 185 -9.19 -7.58 -15.90
N VAL A 186 -8.14 -6.76 -15.83
CA VAL A 186 -8.30 -5.31 -15.62
C VAL A 186 -8.88 -4.63 -16.86
N LEU A 187 -8.45 -5.01 -18.06
CA LEU A 187 -9.00 -4.50 -19.31
C LEU A 187 -10.48 -4.85 -19.47
N ALA A 188 -10.89 -6.07 -19.04
CA ALA A 188 -12.29 -6.49 -19.07
C ALA A 188 -13.22 -5.64 -18.18
N ALA A 189 -12.69 -4.98 -17.16
CA ALA A 189 -13.42 -4.04 -16.32
C ALA A 189 -13.64 -2.66 -16.97
N GLY A 190 -13.02 -2.39 -18.14
CA GLY A 190 -13.16 -1.15 -18.90
C GLY A 190 -11.94 -0.20 -18.84
N PHE A 191 -10.90 -0.59 -18.15
CA PHE A 191 -9.64 0.16 -18.13
C PHE A 191 -8.91 0.08 -19.48
N LYS A 192 -7.96 1.01 -19.67
CA LYS A 192 -6.96 0.95 -20.75
C LYS A 192 -5.58 0.81 -20.12
N LEU A 193 -4.72 -0.02 -20.70
CA LEU A 193 -3.31 -0.07 -20.30
C LEU A 193 -2.66 1.27 -20.69
N ASP A 194 -2.08 1.95 -19.69
CA ASP A 194 -1.48 3.28 -19.85
C ASP A 194 0.06 3.19 -19.88
N ALA A 195 0.64 2.38 -18.98
CA ALA A 195 2.09 2.19 -18.93
C ALA A 195 2.46 0.84 -18.27
N GLU A 196 3.66 0.38 -18.62
CA GLU A 196 4.33 -0.77 -18.00
C GLU A 196 5.73 -0.35 -17.56
N SER A 197 6.26 -0.97 -16.51
CA SER A 197 7.61 -0.69 -16.03
C SER A 197 8.35 -1.97 -15.68
N SER A 198 9.60 -2.04 -16.08
CA SER A 198 10.53 -3.14 -15.76
C SER A 198 11.45 -2.83 -14.56
N ILE A 199 11.16 -1.80 -13.77
CA ILE A 199 12.04 -1.39 -12.67
C ILE A 199 12.24 -2.48 -11.61
N LEU A 200 11.31 -3.42 -11.49
CA LEU A 200 11.34 -4.56 -10.57
C LEU A 200 11.47 -5.90 -11.30
N ALA A 201 11.74 -5.88 -12.61
CA ALA A 201 11.98 -7.09 -13.36
C ALA A 201 13.31 -7.75 -12.96
N ASN A 202 13.32 -9.08 -12.87
CA ASN A 202 14.50 -9.88 -12.59
C ASN A 202 14.54 -11.11 -13.50
N ALA A 203 15.27 -11.02 -14.60
CA ALA A 203 15.40 -12.10 -15.57
C ALA A 203 16.16 -13.36 -15.02
N ALA A 204 16.75 -13.28 -13.85
CA ALA A 204 17.40 -14.44 -13.19
C ALA A 204 16.40 -15.29 -12.40
N ASP A 205 15.17 -14.81 -12.16
CA ASP A 205 14.11 -15.57 -11.53
C ASP A 205 13.37 -16.40 -12.59
N ASP A 206 13.46 -17.71 -12.48
CA ASP A 206 12.89 -18.68 -13.44
C ASP A 206 11.39 -18.98 -13.20
N HIS A 207 10.77 -18.31 -12.24
CA HIS A 207 9.36 -18.43 -11.85
C HIS A 207 8.94 -19.80 -11.31
N THR A 208 9.89 -20.69 -10.99
CA THR A 208 9.58 -22.07 -10.54
C THR A 208 9.43 -22.19 -9.03
N LYS A 209 9.90 -21.20 -8.27
CA LYS A 209 9.91 -21.21 -6.81
C LYS A 209 8.82 -20.35 -6.21
N ASN A 210 8.33 -20.77 -5.03
CA ASN A 210 7.50 -19.93 -4.20
C ASN A 210 8.26 -18.64 -3.81
N VAL A 211 7.57 -17.49 -3.80
CA VAL A 211 8.20 -16.19 -3.53
C VAL A 211 8.83 -16.07 -2.14
N PHE A 212 8.45 -16.95 -1.21
CA PHE A 212 9.01 -17.02 0.14
C PHE A 212 10.23 -17.94 0.25
N ASP A 213 10.59 -18.69 -0.82
CA ASP A 213 11.82 -19.49 -0.84
C ASP A 213 13.04 -18.59 -0.59
N PRO A 214 13.91 -18.91 0.39
CA PRO A 214 15.06 -18.07 0.77
C PRO A 214 15.98 -17.70 -0.40
N SER A 215 16.03 -18.51 -1.45
CA SER A 215 16.91 -18.27 -2.61
C SER A 215 16.40 -17.19 -3.57
N VAL A 216 15.11 -16.84 -3.51
CA VAL A 216 14.48 -15.83 -4.39
C VAL A 216 13.75 -14.73 -3.62
N ARG A 217 13.55 -14.91 -2.31
CA ARG A 217 12.82 -13.96 -1.48
C ARG A 217 13.44 -12.55 -1.54
N GLY A 218 12.61 -11.55 -1.89
CA GLY A 218 13.05 -10.17 -2.08
C GLY A 218 13.68 -9.89 -3.45
N HIS A 219 13.91 -10.93 -4.27
CA HIS A 219 14.53 -10.85 -5.59
C HIS A 219 13.70 -11.50 -6.71
N THR A 220 12.43 -11.78 -6.46
CA THR A 220 11.52 -12.32 -7.47
C THR A 220 11.34 -11.36 -8.64
N ASP A 221 11.10 -11.90 -9.83
CA ASP A 221 10.64 -11.11 -10.96
C ASP A 221 9.26 -10.53 -10.69
N GLN A 222 9.08 -9.23 -10.95
CA GLN A 222 7.81 -8.54 -10.68
C GLN A 222 7.47 -7.64 -11.87
N PHE A 223 6.18 -7.62 -12.20
CA PHE A 223 5.63 -6.68 -13.16
C PHE A 223 4.98 -5.49 -12.44
N LEU A 224 4.98 -4.34 -13.11
CA LEU A 224 4.35 -3.12 -12.63
C LEU A 224 3.55 -2.50 -13.78
N PHE A 225 2.23 -2.54 -13.66
CA PHE A 225 1.30 -2.03 -14.67
C PHE A 225 0.51 -0.85 -14.15
N ARG A 226 0.32 0.15 -15.00
CA ARG A 226 -0.59 1.25 -14.77
C ARG A 226 -1.70 1.23 -15.81
N PHE A 227 -2.93 1.12 -15.31
CA PHE A 227 -4.13 1.19 -16.12
C PHE A 227 -4.83 2.52 -15.85
N LYS A 228 -5.53 3.05 -16.84
CA LYS A 228 -6.22 4.32 -16.76
C LYS A 228 -7.71 4.13 -17.01
N LYS A 229 -8.54 4.73 -16.16
CA LYS A 229 -9.96 4.88 -16.43
C LYS A 229 -10.13 5.91 -17.54
N PRO A 230 -10.83 5.59 -18.66
CA PRO A 230 -11.16 6.59 -19.68
C PRO A 230 -11.90 7.80 -19.11
N ASN A 231 -11.78 8.94 -19.80
CA ASN A 231 -12.51 10.17 -19.48
C ASN A 231 -14.00 10.01 -19.82
#